data_b73609f6922ca054a1ee5b2701653fe5
#
_entry.id   b73609f6922ca054a1ee5b2701653fe5
#
_cell.length_a   1.000
_cell.length_b   1.000
_cell.length_c   1.000
_cell.angle_alpha   90.00
_cell.angle_beta   90.00
_cell.angle_gamma   90.00
#
_symmetry.space_group_name_H-M   'P 1'
#
loop_
_entity.id
_entity.type
_entity.pdbx_description
1 polymer ?
#
loop_
_entity_poly.entity_id
_entity_poly.type
_entity_poly.pdbx_seq_one_letter_code
_entity_poly.pdbx_strand_id
1 'polypeptide(L)'
;MAEAEASGESEQEEEAPKKKGKGMLIGLVLALVLGGGGFYAVFSGMILAPADPHAEAASPEEEEALPLPDVVFVPIQPLLINIGGTSSEQFLRFQAQLEVRTSAEQEVIDVLPRVVDVLNGYLRAVDVSELRERSALVRLRAQMLRRVQVVTGEGRVRDLLIMEFVLS
;
A
#
# COMPACT_ATOMS: atom_id res chain seq x y z
N MET A 1 66.37 -24.66 -8.54
CA MET A 1 67.06 -24.45 -7.28
C MET A 1 65.95 -24.43 -6.25
N ALA A 2 65.76 -25.50 -5.71
CA ALA A 2 66.31 -26.04 -4.46
C ALA A 2 65.36 -25.70 -3.35
N GLU A 3 64.65 -26.61 -2.90
CA GLU A 3 64.88 -27.56 -1.78
C GLU A 3 64.27 -26.95 -0.51
N ALA A 4 63.57 -27.55 0.24
CA ALA A 4 63.39 -28.93 0.72
C ALA A 4 62.84 -28.82 2.14
N GLU A 5 62.05 -29.79 2.47
CA GLU A 5 62.05 -30.63 3.67
C GLU A 5 61.70 -29.94 5.02
N ALA A 6 61.08 -30.51 5.95
CA ALA A 6 60.54 -31.86 6.19
C ALA A 6 60.01 -31.87 7.63
N SER A 7 59.11 -32.79 7.87
CA SER A 7 58.98 -33.64 9.02
C SER A 7 58.86 -33.08 10.42
N GLY A 8 57.90 -33.60 11.14
CA GLY A 8 57.91 -33.68 12.59
C GLY A 8 56.60 -34.21 13.16
N GLU A 9 56.41 -35.48 13.00
CA GLU A 9 55.59 -36.35 13.82
C GLU A 9 55.91 -36.16 15.33
N SER A 10 54.90 -36.08 16.14
CA SER A 10 54.87 -36.80 17.40
C SER A 10 53.50 -36.86 18.00
N GLU A 11 52.95 -38.00 17.96
CA GLU A 11 51.96 -38.55 18.86
C GLU A 11 52.34 -38.25 20.30
N GLN A 12 51.41 -37.77 21.09
CA GLN A 12 51.34 -38.09 22.51
C GLN A 12 49.87 -38.26 22.89
N GLU A 13 49.54 -39.55 22.89
CA GLU A 13 48.52 -40.16 23.72
C GLU A 13 48.73 -39.73 25.17
N GLU A 14 47.80 -39.01 25.76
CA GLU A 14 47.74 -38.88 27.21
C GLU A 14 46.37 -39.33 27.72
N GLU A 15 46.41 -40.46 28.36
CA GLU A 15 45.33 -41.21 28.98
C GLU A 15 44.49 -40.34 29.93
N ALA A 16 43.18 -40.38 29.73
CA ALA A 16 42.20 -39.87 30.66
C ALA A 16 42.13 -40.70 31.93
N PRO A 17 42.13 -40.13 33.13
CA PRO A 17 41.79 -40.87 34.33
C PRO A 17 40.26 -41.06 34.38
N LYS A 18 39.90 -42.34 34.31
CA LYS A 18 38.59 -42.89 34.64
C LYS A 18 38.21 -42.52 36.08
N LYS A 19 37.42 -41.45 36.27
CA LYS A 19 36.63 -41.34 37.50
C LYS A 19 35.18 -41.73 37.15
N LYS A 20 34.97 -43.03 37.30
CA LYS A 20 33.66 -43.67 37.29
C LYS A 20 32.79 -43.15 38.44
N GLY A 21 31.58 -42.72 38.14
CA GLY A 21 30.44 -43.22 38.86
C GLY A 21 29.41 -42.19 39.28
N LYS A 22 29.74 -40.98 39.66
CA LYS A 22 28.69 -40.06 40.16
C LYS A 22 28.22 -39.03 39.14
N GLY A 23 29.07 -38.53 38.26
CA GLY A 23 28.69 -37.57 37.22
C GLY A 23 27.82 -38.17 36.12
N MET A 24 28.08 -39.44 35.75
CA MET A 24 27.29 -40.14 34.73
C MET A 24 25.87 -40.46 35.22
N LEU A 25 25.73 -40.83 36.52
CA LEU A 25 24.41 -41.04 37.14
C LEU A 25 23.63 -39.74 37.26
N ILE A 26 24.28 -38.65 37.63
CA ILE A 26 23.64 -37.33 37.70
C ILE A 26 23.21 -36.84 36.30
N GLY A 27 24.07 -37.04 35.30
CA GLY A 27 23.71 -36.70 33.90
C GLY A 27 22.53 -37.53 33.36
N LEU A 28 22.49 -38.83 33.69
CA LEU A 28 21.40 -39.73 33.30
C LEU A 28 20.07 -39.33 33.98
N VAL A 29 20.10 -38.99 35.26
CA VAL A 29 18.92 -38.54 35.99
C VAL A 29 18.42 -37.18 35.46
N LEU A 30 19.36 -36.27 35.15
CA LEU A 30 19.00 -34.97 34.60
C LEU A 30 18.39 -35.10 33.19
N ALA A 31 18.94 -35.99 32.36
CA ALA A 31 18.40 -36.29 31.03
C ALA A 31 17.00 -36.92 31.08
N LEU A 32 16.76 -37.81 32.07
CA LEU A 32 15.45 -38.43 32.30
C LEU A 32 14.41 -37.41 32.78
N VAL A 33 14.81 -36.49 33.67
CA VAL A 33 13.89 -35.45 34.19
C VAL A 33 13.58 -34.42 33.12
N LEU A 34 14.55 -33.93 32.39
CA LEU A 34 14.35 -32.97 31.31
C LEU A 34 13.67 -33.58 30.07
N GLY A 35 14.08 -34.80 29.70
CA GLY A 35 13.50 -35.52 28.56
C GLY A 35 12.08 -36.01 28.85
N GLY A 36 11.89 -36.66 29.99
CA GLY A 36 10.58 -37.17 30.42
C GLY A 36 9.59 -36.05 30.79
N GLY A 37 10.05 -35.03 31.51
CA GLY A 37 9.23 -33.87 31.86
C GLY A 37 8.84 -33.03 30.67
N GLY A 38 9.80 -32.79 29.76
CA GLY A 38 9.54 -32.07 28.50
C GLY A 38 8.59 -32.85 27.57
N PHE A 39 8.80 -34.15 27.44
CA PHE A 39 7.92 -35.01 26.66
C PHE A 39 6.49 -35.05 27.24
N TYR A 40 6.39 -35.20 28.56
CA TYR A 40 5.09 -35.20 29.24
C TYR A 40 4.36 -33.86 29.06
N ALA A 41 5.04 -32.71 29.14
CA ALA A 41 4.45 -31.40 28.95
C ALA A 41 3.94 -31.17 27.50
N VAL A 42 4.66 -31.73 26.52
CA VAL A 42 4.22 -31.69 25.12
C VAL A 42 3.11 -32.70 24.86
N PHE A 43 3.24 -33.93 25.39
CA PHE A 43 2.23 -34.97 25.21
C PHE A 43 0.92 -34.69 25.96
N SER A 44 0.96 -34.03 27.11
CA SER A 44 -0.23 -33.57 27.84
C SER A 44 -0.92 -32.36 27.22
N GLY A 45 -0.41 -31.84 26.10
CA GLY A 45 -1.00 -30.71 25.43
C GLY A 45 -0.81 -29.35 26.13
N MET A 46 0.03 -29.31 27.17
CA MET A 46 0.18 -28.08 27.99
C MET A 46 0.98 -26.98 27.26
N ILE A 47 1.79 -27.34 26.25
CA ILE A 47 2.62 -26.40 25.48
C ILE A 47 2.18 -26.33 24.01
N LEU A 48 1.61 -27.41 23.49
CA LEU A 48 1.05 -27.52 22.15
C LEU A 48 -0.40 -28.02 22.26
N ALA A 49 -1.26 -27.30 22.97
CA ALA A 49 -2.68 -27.50 22.78
C ALA A 49 -2.97 -27.24 21.31
N PRO A 50 -3.49 -28.23 20.53
CA PRO A 50 -4.08 -27.89 19.25
C PRO A 50 -5.13 -26.84 19.56
N ALA A 51 -5.02 -25.67 18.95
CA ALA A 51 -6.11 -24.72 18.97
C ALA A 51 -7.35 -25.49 18.56
N ASP A 52 -8.31 -25.62 19.48
CA ASP A 52 -9.58 -26.28 19.19
C ASP A 52 -10.11 -25.66 17.89
N PRO A 53 -10.41 -26.47 16.83
CA PRO A 53 -11.00 -25.94 15.62
C PRO A 53 -12.42 -25.41 15.85
N HIS A 54 -12.88 -25.40 17.08
CA HIS A 54 -14.13 -24.82 17.60
C HIS A 54 -13.90 -23.77 18.70
N ALA A 55 -12.66 -23.36 19.00
CA ALA A 55 -12.51 -22.03 19.54
C ALA A 55 -13.12 -21.13 18.49
N GLU A 56 -14.38 -20.82 18.74
CA GLU A 56 -15.19 -19.73 18.24
C GLU A 56 -14.35 -18.89 17.29
N ALA A 57 -14.52 -19.17 15.95
CA ALA A 57 -14.07 -18.20 14.97
C ALA A 57 -14.56 -16.89 15.54
N ALA A 58 -13.65 -16.13 16.14
CA ALA A 58 -13.88 -14.73 16.36
C ALA A 58 -14.45 -14.28 15.03
N SER A 59 -15.75 -14.04 15.02
CA SER A 59 -16.41 -13.43 13.88
C SER A 59 -15.44 -12.37 13.47
N PRO A 60 -14.97 -12.31 12.19
CA PRO A 60 -14.18 -11.19 11.77
C PRO A 60 -14.91 -10.02 12.43
N GLU A 61 -14.28 -9.33 13.40
CA GLU A 61 -14.82 -8.06 13.86
C GLU A 61 -15.16 -7.43 12.53
N GLU A 62 -16.45 -7.32 12.22
CA GLU A 62 -16.90 -6.50 11.11
C GLU A 62 -16.22 -5.20 11.47
N GLU A 63 -15.06 -4.94 10.82
CA GLU A 63 -14.46 -3.61 10.84
C GLU A 63 -15.64 -2.74 10.48
N GLU A 64 -16.22 -2.09 11.49
CA GLU A 64 -17.34 -1.17 11.28
C GLU A 64 -16.84 -0.24 10.19
N ALA A 65 -17.28 -0.53 8.95
CA ALA A 65 -16.84 0.23 7.79
C ALA A 65 -17.10 1.68 8.16
N LEU A 66 -16.04 2.46 8.23
CA LEU A 66 -16.13 3.88 8.53
C LEU A 66 -17.27 4.44 7.66
N PRO A 67 -18.20 5.20 8.24
CA PRO A 67 -19.31 5.73 7.47
C PRO A 67 -18.76 6.45 6.26
N LEU A 68 -19.32 6.13 5.09
CA LEU A 68 -18.94 6.79 3.85
C LEU A 68 -19.06 8.31 4.03
N PRO A 69 -18.13 9.09 3.49
CA PRO A 69 -18.21 10.54 3.56
C PRO A 69 -19.54 11.01 2.94
N ASP A 70 -20.13 12.04 3.55
CA ASP A 70 -21.35 12.68 3.03
C ASP A 70 -21.02 13.51 1.79
N VAL A 71 -20.99 12.82 0.63
CA VAL A 71 -20.65 13.40 -0.68
C VAL A 71 -21.54 12.85 -1.77
N VAL A 72 -21.73 13.66 -2.80
CA VAL A 72 -22.38 13.31 -4.07
C VAL A 72 -21.42 13.57 -5.22
N PHE A 73 -21.64 12.90 -6.34
CA PHE A 73 -20.82 13.07 -7.54
C PHE A 73 -21.61 13.80 -8.61
N VAL A 74 -21.18 15.03 -8.93
CA VAL A 74 -21.78 15.85 -9.95
C VAL A 74 -21.01 15.68 -11.26
N PRO A 75 -21.62 15.10 -12.31
CA PRO A 75 -20.94 14.84 -13.57
C PRO A 75 -20.73 16.14 -14.36
N ILE A 76 -19.56 16.27 -14.96
CA ILE A 76 -19.24 17.29 -15.95
C ILE A 76 -19.45 16.69 -17.34
N GLN A 77 -20.10 17.41 -18.24
CA GLN A 77 -20.24 16.96 -19.62
C GLN A 77 -18.88 16.75 -20.29
N PRO A 78 -18.72 15.70 -21.13
CA PRO A 78 -17.47 15.45 -21.82
C PRO A 78 -17.03 16.66 -22.64
N LEU A 79 -15.76 17.06 -22.50
CA LEU A 79 -15.15 18.15 -23.24
C LEU A 79 -14.26 17.57 -24.35
N LEU A 80 -14.44 18.05 -25.57
CA LEU A 80 -13.53 17.81 -26.68
C LEU A 80 -12.79 19.11 -27.00
N ILE A 81 -11.50 19.13 -26.73
CA ILE A 81 -10.70 20.36 -26.78
C ILE A 81 -9.62 20.18 -27.83
N ASN A 82 -9.55 21.12 -28.79
CA ASN A 82 -8.41 21.21 -29.67
C ASN A 82 -7.25 21.89 -28.93
N ILE A 83 -6.15 21.16 -28.74
CA ILE A 83 -4.92 21.62 -28.06
C ILE A 83 -3.73 21.65 -29.00
N GLY A 84 -3.92 21.26 -30.27
CA GLY A 84 -2.91 21.38 -31.33
C GLY A 84 -2.71 22.84 -31.71
N GLY A 85 -1.44 23.24 -31.86
CA GLY A 85 -1.11 24.52 -32.49
C GLY A 85 -1.41 24.50 -34.00
N THR A 86 -1.03 25.56 -34.70
CA THR A 86 -1.28 25.75 -36.15
C THR A 86 -0.73 24.64 -37.06
N SER A 87 0.11 23.75 -36.55
CA SER A 87 0.79 22.72 -37.33
C SER A 87 0.33 21.28 -37.09
N SER A 88 -0.52 21.03 -36.08
CA SER A 88 -1.05 19.67 -35.82
C SER A 88 -2.43 19.77 -35.15
N GLU A 89 -3.40 19.07 -35.70
CA GLU A 89 -4.70 18.90 -35.05
C GLU A 89 -4.56 17.80 -33.99
N GLN A 90 -4.58 18.20 -32.72
CA GLN A 90 -4.58 17.27 -31.59
C GLN A 90 -5.80 17.59 -30.73
N PHE A 91 -6.54 16.54 -30.40
CA PHE A 91 -7.75 16.66 -29.61
C PHE A 91 -7.55 15.98 -28.26
N LEU A 92 -7.90 16.69 -27.20
CA LEU A 92 -8.02 16.15 -25.86
C LEU A 92 -9.48 15.85 -25.59
N ARG A 93 -9.78 14.60 -25.32
CA ARG A 93 -11.07 14.17 -24.78
C ARG A 93 -10.95 14.08 -23.27
N PHE A 94 -11.76 14.88 -22.60
CA PHE A 94 -11.73 15.00 -21.14
C PHE A 94 -13.13 14.77 -20.57
N GLN A 95 -13.22 13.87 -19.57
CA GLN A 95 -14.44 13.66 -18.80
C GLN A 95 -14.08 13.58 -17.32
N ALA A 96 -14.87 14.23 -16.48
CA ALA A 96 -14.65 14.29 -15.04
C ALA A 96 -15.97 14.36 -14.27
N GLN A 97 -15.87 14.12 -12.96
CA GLN A 97 -16.93 14.32 -11.98
C GLN A 97 -16.38 15.14 -10.81
N LEU A 98 -17.23 15.93 -10.19
CA LEU A 98 -16.90 16.66 -8.97
C LEU A 98 -17.40 15.88 -7.77
N GLU A 99 -16.53 15.65 -6.81
CA GLU A 99 -16.92 15.19 -5.48
C GLU A 99 -17.36 16.40 -4.66
N VAL A 100 -18.63 16.45 -4.35
CA VAL A 100 -19.28 17.60 -3.74
C VAL A 100 -19.90 17.20 -2.41
N ARG A 101 -19.86 18.06 -1.39
CA ARG A 101 -20.66 17.84 -0.18
C ARG A 101 -22.13 17.76 -0.54
N THR A 102 -22.86 16.81 -0.01
CA THR A 102 -24.29 16.63 -0.27
C THR A 102 -25.07 17.94 -0.03
N SER A 103 -24.72 18.68 1.03
CA SER A 103 -25.36 19.96 1.35
C SER A 103 -25.12 21.09 0.33
N ALA A 104 -24.10 20.95 -0.54
CA ALA A 104 -23.73 21.96 -1.53
C ALA A 104 -24.03 21.54 -2.98
N GLU A 105 -24.67 20.39 -3.18
CA GLU A 105 -24.94 19.82 -4.50
C GLU A 105 -25.61 20.82 -5.44
N GLN A 106 -26.74 21.37 -5.01
CA GLN A 106 -27.53 22.29 -5.86
C GLN A 106 -26.75 23.56 -6.20
N GLU A 107 -26.03 24.12 -5.24
CA GLU A 107 -25.21 25.32 -5.46
C GLU A 107 -24.10 25.09 -6.50
N VAL A 108 -23.50 23.89 -6.50
CA VAL A 108 -22.48 23.52 -7.49
C VAL A 108 -23.11 23.29 -8.86
N ILE A 109 -24.27 22.65 -8.93
CA ILE A 109 -25.01 22.45 -10.18
C ILE A 109 -25.38 23.83 -10.82
N ASP A 110 -25.82 24.78 -10.02
CA ASP A 110 -26.22 26.11 -10.52
C ASP A 110 -25.05 26.88 -11.15
N VAL A 111 -23.82 26.65 -10.67
CA VAL A 111 -22.60 27.26 -11.22
C VAL A 111 -21.80 26.34 -12.16
N LEU A 112 -22.34 25.17 -12.47
CA LEU A 112 -21.67 24.19 -13.34
C LEU A 112 -21.20 24.74 -14.69
N PRO A 113 -21.98 25.62 -15.39
CA PRO A 113 -21.52 26.24 -16.63
C PRO A 113 -20.21 27.03 -16.46
N ARG A 114 -20.03 27.71 -15.33
CA ARG A 114 -18.78 28.43 -15.02
C ARG A 114 -17.63 27.49 -14.75
N VAL A 115 -17.88 26.35 -14.09
CA VAL A 115 -16.89 25.30 -13.89
C VAL A 115 -16.41 24.77 -15.23
N VAL A 116 -17.33 24.45 -16.15
CA VAL A 116 -17.00 23.97 -17.50
C VAL A 116 -16.16 25.01 -18.26
N ASP A 117 -16.51 26.28 -18.21
CA ASP A 117 -15.76 27.36 -18.85
C ASP A 117 -14.33 27.48 -18.35
N VAL A 118 -14.14 27.44 -17.02
CA VAL A 118 -12.82 27.54 -16.41
C VAL A 118 -11.95 26.31 -16.73
N LEU A 119 -12.53 25.11 -16.74
CA LEU A 119 -11.82 23.88 -17.11
C LEU A 119 -11.42 23.90 -18.59
N ASN A 120 -12.34 24.30 -19.47
CA ASN A 120 -12.10 24.40 -20.90
C ASN A 120 -10.99 25.43 -21.20
N GLY A 121 -11.07 26.60 -20.59
CA GLY A 121 -10.05 27.66 -20.74
C GLY A 121 -8.69 27.20 -20.25
N TYR A 122 -8.63 26.50 -19.11
CA TYR A 122 -7.38 25.97 -18.58
C TYR A 122 -6.77 24.91 -19.49
N LEU A 123 -7.55 23.89 -19.88
CA LEU A 123 -7.07 22.79 -20.70
C LEU A 123 -6.59 23.23 -22.09
N ARG A 124 -7.18 24.29 -22.67
CA ARG A 124 -6.71 24.90 -23.93
C ARG A 124 -5.37 25.61 -23.81
N ALA A 125 -5.04 26.09 -22.62
CA ALA A 125 -3.81 26.83 -22.35
C ALA A 125 -2.64 25.91 -21.95
N VAL A 126 -2.89 24.63 -21.74
CA VAL A 126 -1.85 23.66 -21.37
C VAL A 126 -1.08 23.24 -22.60
N ASP A 127 0.25 23.16 -22.47
CA ASP A 127 1.10 22.73 -23.56
C ASP A 127 1.00 21.20 -23.77
N VAL A 128 0.96 20.78 -25.02
CA VAL A 128 0.90 19.34 -25.39
C VAL A 128 2.08 18.55 -24.83
N SER A 129 3.25 19.17 -24.78
CA SER A 129 4.45 18.56 -24.20
C SER A 129 4.27 18.26 -22.71
N GLU A 130 3.62 19.17 -21.98
CA GLU A 130 3.30 18.99 -20.57
C GLU A 130 2.33 17.82 -20.35
N LEU A 131 1.35 17.63 -21.23
CA LEU A 131 0.38 16.55 -21.15
C LEU A 131 0.98 15.14 -21.30
N ARG A 132 2.13 15.03 -21.94
CA ARG A 132 2.83 13.75 -22.17
C ARG A 132 3.70 13.29 -21.00
N GLU A 133 3.93 14.14 -20.01
CA GLU A 133 4.70 13.78 -18.83
C GLU A 133 3.93 12.81 -17.93
N ARG A 134 4.61 11.85 -17.31
CA ARG A 134 3.98 10.88 -16.38
C ARG A 134 3.29 11.54 -15.18
N SER A 135 3.81 12.67 -14.71
CA SER A 135 3.27 13.42 -13.59
C SER A 135 2.23 14.46 -13.98
N ALA A 136 1.97 14.64 -15.27
CA ALA A 136 1.08 15.67 -15.78
C ALA A 136 -0.31 15.58 -15.16
N LEU A 137 -0.91 14.40 -15.17
CA LEU A 137 -2.28 14.19 -14.72
C LEU A 137 -2.49 14.61 -13.25
N VAL A 138 -1.52 14.33 -12.39
CA VAL A 138 -1.58 14.71 -10.96
C VAL A 138 -1.55 16.23 -10.81
N ARG A 139 -0.63 16.90 -11.53
CA ARG A 139 -0.55 18.38 -11.51
C ARG A 139 -1.78 19.03 -12.09
N LEU A 140 -2.24 18.54 -13.23
CA LEU A 140 -3.45 19.05 -13.91
C LEU A 140 -4.68 18.93 -13.01
N ARG A 141 -4.90 17.76 -12.38
CA ARG A 141 -5.99 17.55 -11.43
C ARG A 141 -5.95 18.57 -10.31
N ALA A 142 -4.79 18.78 -9.67
CA ALA A 142 -4.64 19.74 -8.58
C ALA A 142 -4.93 21.18 -9.05
N GLN A 143 -4.43 21.57 -10.22
CA GLN A 143 -4.66 22.90 -10.80
C GLN A 143 -6.12 23.12 -11.21
N MET A 144 -6.76 22.12 -11.81
CA MET A 144 -8.18 22.17 -12.16
C MET A 144 -9.05 22.25 -10.91
N LEU A 145 -8.80 21.39 -9.91
CA LEU A 145 -9.53 21.41 -8.65
C LEU A 145 -9.48 22.79 -7.98
N ARG A 146 -8.29 23.37 -7.90
CA ARG A 146 -8.14 24.72 -7.31
C ARG A 146 -9.00 25.78 -8.05
N ARG A 147 -9.02 25.73 -9.38
CA ARG A 147 -9.84 26.65 -10.17
C ARG A 147 -11.33 26.44 -9.97
N VAL A 148 -11.74 25.18 -9.91
CA VAL A 148 -13.13 24.81 -9.61
C VAL A 148 -13.54 25.32 -8.23
N GLN A 149 -12.71 25.13 -7.22
CA GLN A 149 -12.96 25.61 -5.86
C GLN A 149 -13.09 27.13 -5.76
N VAL A 150 -12.32 27.87 -6.55
CA VAL A 150 -12.46 29.35 -6.64
C VAL A 150 -13.84 29.74 -7.20
N VAL A 151 -14.33 29.03 -8.21
CA VAL A 151 -15.60 29.33 -8.86
C VAL A 151 -16.81 28.90 -8.04
N THR A 152 -16.71 27.73 -7.40
CA THR A 152 -17.80 27.16 -6.60
C THR A 152 -17.82 27.69 -5.16
N GLY A 153 -16.73 28.31 -4.72
CA GLY A 153 -16.50 28.69 -3.34
C GLY A 153 -15.83 27.55 -2.53
N GLU A 154 -15.04 27.97 -1.55
CA GLU A 154 -14.26 27.03 -0.72
C GLU A 154 -15.15 26.04 0.03
N GLY A 155 -14.69 24.81 0.09
CA GLY A 155 -15.30 23.74 0.90
C GLY A 155 -16.53 23.07 0.28
N ARG A 156 -17.04 23.51 -0.88
CA ARG A 156 -18.16 22.85 -1.57
C ARG A 156 -17.69 21.63 -2.36
N VAL A 157 -16.64 21.80 -3.18
CA VAL A 157 -16.02 20.74 -3.96
C VAL A 157 -14.82 20.21 -3.21
N ARG A 158 -14.83 18.90 -2.91
CA ARG A 158 -13.74 18.21 -2.22
C ARG A 158 -12.67 17.77 -3.17
N ASP A 159 -13.09 17.18 -4.31
CA ASP A 159 -12.16 16.64 -5.29
C ASP A 159 -12.72 16.69 -6.72
N LEU A 160 -11.83 16.49 -7.69
CA LEU A 160 -12.11 16.36 -9.11
C LEU A 160 -11.66 14.97 -9.58
N LEU A 161 -12.59 14.12 -9.95
CA LEU A 161 -12.34 12.77 -10.42
C LEU A 161 -12.26 12.79 -11.95
N ILE A 162 -11.10 12.46 -12.49
CA ILE A 162 -10.90 12.39 -13.95
C ILE A 162 -11.29 10.98 -14.40
N MET A 163 -12.36 10.89 -15.18
CA MET A 163 -12.90 9.64 -15.70
C MET A 163 -12.29 9.26 -17.05
N GLU A 164 -11.98 10.27 -17.88
CA GLU A 164 -11.35 10.07 -19.17
C GLU A 164 -10.38 11.21 -19.48
N PHE A 165 -9.20 10.85 -19.99
CA PHE A 165 -8.18 11.80 -20.42
C PHE A 165 -7.41 11.18 -21.59
N VAL A 166 -7.91 11.43 -22.81
CA VAL A 166 -7.37 10.81 -24.03
C VAL A 166 -6.92 11.89 -25.00
N LEU A 167 -5.65 11.78 -25.40
CA LEU A 167 -5.04 12.60 -26.43
C LEU A 167 -5.01 11.84 -27.74
N SER A 168 -5.59 12.39 -28.80
CA SER A 168 -5.66 11.79 -30.14
C SER A 168 -5.17 12.73 -31.24
#